data_664648f54fe583ae25cc4b2ab8781f9e
#
_entry.id   664648f54fe583ae25cc4b2ab8781f9e
#
_cell.length_a   1.000
_cell.length_b   1.000
_cell.length_c   1.000
_cell.angle_alpha   90.00
_cell.angle_beta   90.00
_cell.angle_gamma   90.00
#
_symmetry.space_group_name_H-M   'P 1'
#
loop_
_entity.id
_entity.type
_entity.pdbx_description
1 polymer ?
#
loop_
_entity_poly.entity_id
_entity_poly.type
_entity_poly.pdbx_seq_one_letter_code
_entity_poly.pdbx_strand_id
1 'polypeptide(L)'
;MAAGQLWLFDPPKPLVERLGEEFFSRLPTGPGVYLMCGESEGVLYVGKARNLRKRLGSYRVANPERLPRRIIRLLHQVRRIEWDECPTEEAARHREELLICVLAPKFNAAGKVWERKKGQLSRFERERLRCQQAGLKFPEFEAANA
;
A
#
# COMPACT_ATOMS: atom_id res chain seq x y z
N MET A 1 -19.39 0.61 25.97
CA MET A 1 -19.76 1.50 24.87
C MET A 1 -18.85 2.68 24.94
N ALA A 2 -17.88 2.75 24.06
CA ALA A 2 -17.29 4.03 23.84
C ALA A 2 -18.46 4.97 23.59
N ALA A 3 -18.75 5.86 24.52
CA ALA A 3 -19.69 6.92 24.32
C ALA A 3 -19.37 7.46 22.94
N GLY A 4 -20.21 7.20 21.99
CA GLY A 4 -19.95 7.58 20.62
C GLY A 4 -19.46 8.99 20.63
N GLN A 5 -18.29 9.23 20.11
CA GLN A 5 -17.89 10.58 19.83
C GLN A 5 -19.03 11.17 19.02
N LEU A 6 -19.71 12.12 19.61
CA LEU A 6 -20.61 12.96 18.88
C LEU A 6 -19.78 13.72 17.86
N TRP A 7 -19.68 13.13 16.70
CA TRP A 7 -19.14 13.87 15.56
C TRP A 7 -20.14 14.97 15.23
N LEU A 8 -19.77 16.20 15.48
CA LEU A 8 -20.51 17.35 14.96
C LEU A 8 -20.54 17.32 13.43
N PHE A 9 -19.61 16.60 12.84
CA PHE A 9 -19.47 16.41 11.41
C PHE A 9 -19.06 14.97 11.15
N ASP A 10 -19.46 14.43 10.01
CA ASP A 10 -18.98 13.13 9.56
C ASP A 10 -17.45 13.10 9.48
N PRO A 11 -16.81 11.97 9.80
CA PRO A 11 -15.37 11.83 9.61
C PRO A 11 -14.97 12.16 8.17
N PRO A 12 -13.80 12.78 7.97
CA PRO A 12 -13.36 13.13 6.63
C PRO A 12 -13.17 11.89 5.76
N LYS A 13 -13.42 12.05 4.47
CA LYS A 13 -13.27 11.00 3.45
C LYS A 13 -12.28 11.46 2.37
N PRO A 14 -11.00 11.64 2.70
CA PRO A 14 -10.03 12.26 1.79
C PRO A 14 -9.84 11.48 0.48
N LEU A 15 -9.86 10.14 0.54
CA LEU A 15 -9.74 9.33 -0.67
C LEU A 15 -10.98 9.43 -1.57
N VAL A 16 -12.15 9.44 -0.98
CA VAL A 16 -13.41 9.58 -1.74
C VAL A 16 -13.47 10.95 -2.42
N GLU A 17 -13.04 11.99 -1.74
CA GLU A 17 -13.00 13.36 -2.30
C GLU A 17 -12.05 13.46 -3.50
N ARG A 18 -10.94 12.74 -3.47
CA ARG A 18 -9.92 12.80 -4.53
C ARG A 18 -10.13 11.79 -5.65
N LEU A 19 -10.57 10.59 -5.33
CA LEU A 19 -10.66 9.47 -6.29
C LEU A 19 -12.09 9.19 -6.75
N GLY A 20 -13.09 9.65 -5.98
CA GLY A 20 -14.50 9.37 -6.22
C GLY A 20 -14.96 8.02 -5.67
N GLU A 21 -16.26 7.87 -5.43
CA GLU A 21 -16.86 6.63 -4.94
C GLU A 21 -16.75 5.48 -5.97
N GLU A 22 -16.83 5.81 -7.25
CA GLU A 22 -16.74 4.82 -8.33
C GLU A 22 -15.39 4.11 -8.37
N PHE A 23 -14.31 4.77 -7.98
CA PHE A 23 -13.00 4.15 -7.88
C PHE A 23 -13.06 2.88 -7.04
N PHE A 24 -13.68 2.94 -5.87
CA PHE A 24 -13.77 1.81 -4.95
C PHE A 24 -14.68 0.70 -5.45
N SER A 25 -15.74 1.04 -6.16
CA SER A 25 -16.67 0.05 -6.73
C SER A 25 -16.10 -0.72 -7.91
N ARG A 26 -15.10 -0.18 -8.58
CA ARG A 26 -14.42 -0.82 -9.73
C ARG A 26 -13.25 -1.69 -9.35
N LEU A 27 -12.83 -1.67 -8.10
CA LEU A 27 -11.71 -2.48 -7.64
C LEU A 27 -12.03 -3.97 -7.72
N PRO A 28 -11.05 -4.80 -8.09
CA PRO A 28 -11.22 -6.24 -8.07
C PRO A 28 -11.39 -6.78 -6.65
N THR A 29 -12.08 -7.90 -6.52
CA THR A 29 -12.35 -8.55 -5.23
C THR A 29 -11.33 -9.63 -4.86
N GLY A 30 -10.37 -9.88 -5.73
CA GLY A 30 -9.32 -10.86 -5.51
C GLY A 30 -8.14 -10.32 -4.70
N PRO A 31 -7.18 -11.21 -4.42
CA PRO A 31 -5.96 -10.83 -3.73
C PRO A 31 -5.06 -9.96 -4.61
N GLY A 32 -4.26 -9.13 -3.98
CA GLY A 32 -3.32 -8.29 -4.67
C GLY A 32 -2.57 -7.32 -3.77
N VAL A 33 -1.80 -6.47 -4.39
CA VAL A 33 -1.05 -5.40 -3.75
C VAL A 33 -1.57 -4.04 -4.23
N TYR A 34 -1.41 -3.04 -3.40
CA TYR A 34 -1.75 -1.66 -3.75
C TYR A 34 -0.66 -0.69 -3.30
N LEU A 35 -0.51 0.37 -4.07
CA LEU A 35 0.44 1.43 -3.83
C LEU A 35 -0.30 2.75 -3.66
N MET A 36 -0.07 3.40 -2.56
CA MET A 36 -0.59 4.74 -2.30
C MET A 36 0.49 5.77 -2.60
N CYS A 37 0.22 6.63 -3.56
CA CYS A 37 1.18 7.61 -4.07
C CYS A 37 0.76 9.02 -3.70
N GLY A 38 1.77 9.86 -3.41
CA GLY A 38 1.57 11.27 -3.11
C GLY A 38 1.58 12.16 -4.35
N GLU A 39 1.62 13.46 -4.13
CA GLU A 39 1.60 14.48 -5.18
C GLU A 39 2.88 14.47 -6.02
N SER A 40 4.03 14.36 -5.41
CA SER A 40 5.27 14.03 -6.09
C SER A 40 5.31 12.52 -6.32
N GLU A 41 5.94 12.06 -7.37
CA GLU A 41 5.92 10.67 -7.88
C GLU A 41 6.30 9.56 -6.88
N GLY A 42 6.45 9.89 -5.61
CA GLY A 42 6.83 8.96 -4.56
C GLY A 42 5.70 8.05 -4.11
N VAL A 43 5.99 6.76 -4.01
CA VAL A 43 5.12 5.80 -3.32
C VAL A 43 5.23 6.02 -1.82
N LEU A 44 4.12 6.32 -1.18
CA LEU A 44 4.06 6.57 0.26
C LEU A 44 3.85 5.30 1.07
N TYR A 45 3.11 4.35 0.50
CA TYR A 45 2.73 3.13 1.20
C TYR A 45 2.44 2.01 0.23
N VAL A 46 2.88 0.81 0.57
CA VAL A 46 2.56 -0.44 -0.13
C VAL A 46 1.83 -1.35 0.84
N GLY A 47 0.71 -1.89 0.41
CA GLY A 47 -0.07 -2.85 1.19
C GLY A 47 -0.49 -4.05 0.37
N LYS A 48 -0.95 -5.09 1.06
CA LYS A 48 -1.54 -6.28 0.45
C LYS A 48 -2.96 -6.47 0.94
N ALA A 49 -3.74 -7.20 0.17
CA ALA A 49 -5.10 -7.54 0.53
C ALA A 49 -5.48 -8.93 0.02
N ARG A 50 -6.36 -9.60 0.74
CA ARG A 50 -7.08 -10.79 0.25
C ARG A 50 -8.15 -10.39 -0.75
N ASN A 51 -8.73 -9.23 -0.52
CA ASN A 51 -9.76 -8.63 -1.35
C ASN A 51 -9.44 -7.14 -1.44
N LEU A 52 -8.96 -6.73 -2.60
CA LEU A 52 -8.52 -5.34 -2.84
C LEU A 52 -9.66 -4.35 -2.62
N ARG A 53 -10.85 -4.66 -3.12
CA ARG A 53 -12.03 -3.79 -2.97
C ARG A 53 -12.39 -3.57 -1.50
N LYS A 54 -12.44 -4.64 -0.73
CA LYS A 54 -12.76 -4.59 0.70
C LYS A 54 -11.70 -3.83 1.49
N ARG A 55 -10.43 -4.10 1.21
CA ARG A 55 -9.31 -3.48 1.92
C ARG A 55 -9.23 -1.99 1.65
N LEU A 56 -9.22 -1.60 0.40
CA LEU A 56 -9.19 -0.19 0.01
C LEU A 56 -10.47 0.52 0.40
N GLY A 57 -11.60 -0.15 0.33
CA GLY A 57 -12.88 0.37 0.84
C GLY A 57 -12.85 0.71 2.33
N SER A 58 -12.06 0.01 3.12
CA SER A 58 -11.90 0.31 4.55
C SER A 58 -11.20 1.65 4.83
N TYR A 59 -10.52 2.20 3.84
CA TYR A 59 -9.86 3.51 3.93
C TYR A 59 -10.71 4.68 3.44
N ARG A 60 -11.94 4.44 3.02
CA ARG A 60 -12.83 5.50 2.55
C ARG A 60 -13.12 6.56 3.61
N VAL A 61 -13.17 6.14 4.87
CA VAL A 61 -13.39 7.02 6.00
C VAL A 61 -12.13 7.07 6.85
N ALA A 62 -11.60 8.29 7.03
CA ALA A 62 -10.44 8.52 7.89
C ALA A 62 -10.89 8.63 9.36
N ASN A 63 -11.35 7.50 9.91
CA ASN A 63 -11.87 7.42 11.27
C ASN A 63 -10.74 7.09 12.26
N PRO A 64 -10.36 8.01 13.16
CA PRO A 64 -9.30 7.78 14.12
C PRO A 64 -9.60 6.71 15.15
N GLU A 65 -10.86 6.29 15.32
CA GLU A 65 -11.23 5.17 16.18
C GLU A 65 -10.91 3.81 15.55
N ARG A 66 -10.87 3.74 14.23
CA ARG A 66 -10.64 2.49 13.49
C ARG A 66 -9.26 2.38 12.87
N LEU A 67 -8.64 3.51 12.57
CA LEU A 67 -7.37 3.56 11.87
C LEU A 67 -6.29 4.21 12.74
N PRO A 68 -5.05 3.66 12.73
CA PRO A 68 -3.93 4.30 13.40
C PRO A 68 -3.66 5.71 12.87
N ARG A 69 -3.15 6.58 13.71
CA ARG A 69 -2.81 7.97 13.33
C ARG A 69 -1.91 8.03 12.10
N ARG A 70 -0.98 7.10 12.00
CA ARG A 70 -0.09 6.99 10.85
C ARG A 70 -0.85 6.81 9.54
N ILE A 71 -1.83 5.93 9.55
CA ILE A 71 -2.67 5.68 8.37
C ILE A 71 -3.56 6.89 8.07
N ILE A 72 -4.11 7.54 9.09
CA ILE A 72 -4.88 8.78 8.89
C ILE A 72 -4.03 9.84 8.18
N ARG A 73 -2.79 10.04 8.63
CA ARG A 73 -1.84 10.97 7.97
C ARG A 73 -1.54 10.56 6.53
N LEU A 74 -1.36 9.27 6.30
CA LEU A 74 -1.17 8.74 4.95
C LEU A 74 -2.34 9.10 4.04
N LEU A 75 -3.57 8.82 4.47
CA LEU A 75 -4.78 9.05 3.67
C LEU A 75 -4.93 10.51 3.24
N HIS A 76 -4.54 11.46 4.07
CA HIS A 76 -4.54 12.88 3.71
C HIS A 76 -3.48 13.26 2.66
N GLN A 77 -2.44 12.46 2.51
CA GLN A 77 -1.36 12.72 1.54
C GLN A 77 -1.53 11.97 0.22
N VAL A 78 -2.35 10.94 0.19
CA VAL A 78 -2.55 10.11 -1.01
C VAL A 78 -3.28 10.89 -2.08
N ARG A 79 -2.70 10.89 -3.28
CA ARG A 79 -3.28 11.51 -4.50
C ARG A 79 -3.69 10.48 -5.53
N ARG A 80 -3.05 9.32 -5.51
CA ARG A 80 -3.25 8.25 -6.49
C ARG A 80 -3.08 6.90 -5.81
N ILE A 81 -3.88 5.93 -6.20
CA ILE A 81 -3.73 4.54 -5.79
C ILE A 81 -3.57 3.68 -7.04
N GLU A 82 -2.52 2.88 -7.05
CA GLU A 82 -2.27 1.85 -8.05
C GLU A 82 -2.42 0.50 -7.38
N TRP A 83 -2.83 -0.52 -8.13
CA TRP A 83 -2.96 -1.88 -7.63
C TRP A 83 -2.55 -2.91 -8.68
N ASP A 84 -2.23 -4.09 -8.20
CA ASP A 84 -1.90 -5.24 -9.04
C ASP A 84 -2.57 -6.48 -8.46
N GLU A 85 -3.41 -7.14 -9.26
CA GLU A 85 -4.01 -8.41 -8.86
C GLU A 85 -2.97 -9.51 -8.84
N CYS A 86 -3.03 -10.35 -7.81
CA CYS A 86 -2.18 -11.52 -7.68
C CYS A 86 -3.03 -12.78 -7.70
N PRO A 87 -2.49 -13.92 -8.20
CA PRO A 87 -3.27 -15.15 -8.25
C PRO A 87 -3.60 -15.74 -6.90
N THR A 88 -2.79 -15.47 -5.88
CA THR A 88 -2.96 -15.97 -4.51
C THR A 88 -2.56 -14.94 -3.48
N GLU A 89 -2.99 -15.13 -2.22
CA GLU A 89 -2.54 -14.30 -1.11
C GLU A 89 -1.03 -14.39 -0.89
N GLU A 90 -0.45 -15.55 -1.10
CA GLU A 90 0.98 -15.75 -0.96
C GLU A 90 1.75 -14.97 -2.03
N ALA A 91 1.28 -14.97 -3.26
CA ALA A 91 1.85 -14.14 -4.31
C ALA A 91 1.76 -12.65 -3.97
N ALA A 92 0.63 -12.21 -3.42
CA ALA A 92 0.46 -10.83 -2.96
C ALA A 92 1.45 -10.49 -1.84
N ARG A 93 1.66 -11.40 -0.89
CA ARG A 93 2.63 -11.21 0.19
C ARG A 93 4.05 -11.05 -0.34
N HIS A 94 4.45 -11.91 -1.25
CA HIS A 94 5.77 -11.83 -1.89
C HIS A 94 5.95 -10.51 -2.65
N ARG A 95 4.93 -10.11 -3.38
CA ARG A 95 4.94 -8.86 -4.14
C ARG A 95 5.03 -7.65 -3.23
N GLU A 96 4.28 -7.63 -2.13
CA GLU A 96 4.34 -6.57 -1.13
C GLU A 96 5.74 -6.44 -0.54
N GLU A 97 6.31 -7.55 -0.07
CA GLU A 97 7.66 -7.57 0.51
C GLU A 97 8.70 -7.03 -0.46
N LEU A 98 8.60 -7.45 -1.73
CA LEU A 98 9.48 -7.00 -2.80
C LEU A 98 9.38 -5.48 -3.00
N LEU A 99 8.18 -4.97 -3.13
CA LEU A 99 7.92 -3.55 -3.37
C LEU A 99 8.35 -2.69 -2.18
N ILE A 100 8.11 -3.14 -0.96
CA ILE A 100 8.59 -2.45 0.24
C ILE A 100 10.11 -2.38 0.26
N CYS A 101 10.78 -3.46 -0.10
CA CYS A 101 12.24 -3.50 -0.15
C CYS A 101 12.83 -2.57 -1.21
N VAL A 102 12.23 -2.55 -2.39
CA VAL A 102 12.72 -1.76 -3.53
C VAL A 102 12.40 -0.27 -3.38
N LEU A 103 11.19 0.04 -2.96
CA LEU A 103 10.68 1.41 -2.92
C LEU A 103 10.93 2.10 -1.58
N ALA A 104 11.12 1.34 -0.51
CA ALA A 104 11.29 1.85 0.85
C ALA A 104 10.27 2.96 1.20
N PRO A 105 8.95 2.68 1.12
CA PRO A 105 7.95 3.73 1.26
C PRO A 105 7.95 4.33 2.66
N LYS A 106 7.76 5.63 2.74
CA LYS A 106 7.82 6.41 3.98
C LYS A 106 6.91 5.86 5.09
N PHE A 107 5.72 5.42 4.76
CA PHE A 107 4.72 4.98 5.74
C PHE A 107 4.78 3.48 6.10
N ASN A 108 5.55 2.67 5.40
CA ASN A 108 5.75 1.27 5.74
C ASN A 108 6.77 1.05 6.87
N ALA A 109 7.68 1.98 7.06
CA ALA A 109 8.86 1.79 7.90
C ALA A 109 8.66 2.12 9.39
N ALA A 110 7.49 2.62 9.80
CA ALA A 110 7.27 3.02 11.18
C ALA A 110 7.21 1.80 12.11
N GLY A 111 8.23 1.62 12.92
CA GLY A 111 8.31 0.59 13.96
C GLY A 111 9.00 -0.71 13.55
N LYS A 112 9.36 -0.87 12.31
CA LYS A 112 10.28 -1.91 11.87
C LYS A 112 11.41 -1.25 11.13
N VAL A 113 12.34 -0.72 11.89
CA VAL A 113 13.68 -0.55 11.36
C VAL A 113 14.13 -1.96 11.03
N TRP A 114 14.17 -2.27 9.75
CA TRP A 114 14.97 -3.39 9.30
C TRP A 114 16.41 -3.01 9.64
N GLU A 115 16.80 -3.26 10.87
CA GLU A 115 18.22 -3.25 11.21
C GLU A 115 18.85 -4.35 10.37
N ARG A 116 19.27 -3.95 9.18
CA ARG A 116 20.16 -4.77 8.41
C ARG A 116 21.40 -4.96 9.26
N LYS A 117 21.62 -6.17 9.72
CA LYS A 117 22.94 -6.53 10.18
C LYS A 117 23.89 -6.16 9.04
N LYS A 118 24.79 -5.20 9.30
CA LYS A 118 25.80 -4.78 8.33
C LYS A 118 26.36 -6.01 7.62
N GLY A 119 26.18 -6.09 6.31
CA GLY A 119 26.71 -7.17 5.47
C GLY A 119 25.74 -8.28 5.09
N GLN A 120 24.50 -8.30 5.59
CA GLN A 120 23.50 -9.25 5.09
C GLN A 120 22.63 -8.60 4.02
N LEU A 121 22.76 -9.12 2.81
CA LEU A 121 21.81 -8.81 1.74
C LEU A 121 20.45 -9.41 2.10
N SER A 122 19.40 -8.62 1.96
CA SER A 122 18.04 -9.15 2.06
C SER A 122 17.83 -10.22 0.97
N ARG A 123 16.82 -11.08 1.18
CA ARG A 123 16.43 -12.06 0.18
C ARG A 123 16.22 -11.40 -1.20
N PHE A 124 15.65 -10.21 -1.21
CA PHE A 124 15.34 -9.45 -2.43
C PHE A 124 16.59 -8.83 -3.07
N GLU A 125 17.53 -8.35 -2.29
CA GLU A 125 18.79 -7.87 -2.83
C GLU A 125 19.57 -9.01 -3.48
N ARG A 126 19.52 -10.21 -2.89
CA ARG A 126 20.10 -11.41 -3.49
C ARG A 126 19.40 -11.79 -4.80
N GLU A 127 18.07 -11.73 -4.82
CA GLU A 127 17.27 -12.01 -6.01
C GLU A 127 17.53 -10.96 -7.12
N ARG A 128 17.60 -9.70 -6.75
CA ARG A 128 17.93 -8.60 -7.66
C ARG A 128 19.31 -8.77 -8.27
N LEU A 129 20.32 -9.09 -7.46
CA LEU A 129 21.66 -9.38 -7.94
C LEU A 129 21.68 -10.60 -8.86
N ARG A 130 20.91 -11.62 -8.53
CA ARG A 130 20.75 -12.81 -9.36
C ARG A 130 20.15 -12.48 -10.71
N CYS A 131 19.10 -11.65 -10.74
CA CYS A 131 18.49 -11.18 -11.98
C CYS A 131 19.48 -10.34 -12.81
N GLN A 132 20.22 -9.45 -12.19
CA GLN A 132 21.24 -8.65 -12.87
C GLN A 132 22.36 -9.50 -13.47
N GLN A 133 22.84 -10.48 -12.73
CA GLN A 133 23.89 -11.40 -13.20
C GLN A 133 23.41 -12.32 -14.33
N ALA A 134 22.13 -12.68 -14.34
CA ALA A 134 21.51 -13.50 -15.37
C ALA A 134 21.01 -12.69 -16.58
N GLY A 135 21.15 -11.35 -16.57
CA GLY A 135 20.59 -10.48 -17.61
C GLY A 135 19.06 -10.43 -17.64
N LEU A 136 18.43 -10.90 -16.56
CA LEU A 136 16.97 -10.88 -16.43
C LEU A 136 16.53 -9.54 -15.85
N LYS A 137 15.42 -9.04 -16.35
CA LYS A 137 14.77 -7.88 -15.73
C LYS A 137 14.20 -8.29 -14.37
N PHE A 138 14.50 -7.50 -13.37
CA PHE A 138 13.81 -7.58 -12.11
C PHE A 138 12.35 -7.21 -12.34
N PRO A 139 11.38 -7.91 -11.71
CA PRO A 139 9.98 -7.59 -11.92
C PRO A 139 9.71 -6.14 -11.55
N GLU A 140 9.47 -5.32 -12.56
CA GLU A 140 9.04 -3.95 -12.36
C GLU A 140 7.55 -3.96 -12.09
N PHE A 141 7.12 -3.12 -11.17
CA PHE A 141 5.71 -2.88 -10.96
C PHE A 141 5.20 -2.04 -12.13
N GLU A 142 4.45 -2.67 -13.01
CA GLU A 142 3.71 -1.94 -14.03
C GLU A 142 2.41 -1.46 -13.38
N ALA A 143 2.20 -0.14 -13.44
CA ALA A 143 0.95 0.44 -12.98
C ALA A 143 -0.21 -0.16 -13.79
N ALA A 144 -1.06 -0.95 -13.13
CA ALA A 144 -2.21 -1.60 -13.76
C ALA A 144 -3.30 -0.62 -14.20
N ASN A 145 -3.03 0.64 -14.13
CA ASN A 145 -4.01 1.70 -14.27
C ASN A 145 -3.63 2.78 -15.20
N ALA A 146 -3.08 2.40 -16.25
CA ALA A 146 -3.00 3.42 -17.28
C ALA A 146 -4.40 3.93 -17.65
#